data_f1049eb319f9d68432f4556ff72cbd21
#
_entry.id   f1049eb319f9d68432f4556ff72cbd21
#
_cell.length_a   1.000
_cell.length_b   1.000
_cell.length_c   1.000
_cell.angle_alpha   90.00
_cell.angle_beta   90.00
_cell.angle_gamma   90.00
#
_symmetry.space_group_name_H-M   'P 1'
#
loop_
_entity.id
_entity.type
_entity.pdbx_description
1 polymer ?
#
loop_
_entity_poly.entity_id
_entity_poly.type
_entity_poly.pdbx_seq_one_letter_code
_entity_poly.pdbx_strand_id
1 'polypeptide(L)'
;MKINILHLLLLPRNIDLNVVKVNLNSLLDASFVFKQLYELEIAVKPIISAIETNGITIDSKWLNNEIKRVNQQFNVSLDLDDLVTTLNEEKYQSNTRAGKVKSYLLLWVKPFVRASVDQGDSFIIKGEWHFYSSYSGRMTAKKMPLTSIPKSMRKYAISSSSHKELWSVDLNQAELRFLAYYANDPFLLGHFNTGQDIYSYVGNLINSYNLNASPECLRNACKTFLLAWLYGASTNTLIEQLRKKGFHVTSVDLKHVLKQLELQISEAIRYLTLCSNQNEVQTFFGRVMPLAKMKESTKRNFALQSSVATAIKLLMLEAYKLDLDIVHVIHDELWIEVNPSYSNWQMLLQQRFEKTINRYHNDFPLKNILNFKQMEEK
;
A
#
# COMPACT_ATOMS: atom_id res chain seq x y z
N MET A 1 22.41 14.07 -2.55
CA MET A 1 21.25 14.90 -2.20
C MET A 1 20.58 15.59 -3.40
N LYS A 2 21.32 16.07 -4.42
CA LYS A 2 20.76 16.74 -5.63
C LYS A 2 19.86 15.87 -6.51
N ILE A 3 20.13 14.57 -6.62
CA ILE A 3 19.38 13.64 -7.50
C ILE A 3 17.94 13.37 -7.00
N ASN A 4 17.73 13.34 -5.68
CA ASN A 4 16.42 13.02 -5.11
C ASN A 4 15.38 14.14 -5.25
N ILE A 5 15.83 15.38 -5.34
CA ILE A 5 14.96 16.55 -5.49
C ILE A 5 14.37 16.61 -6.91
N LEU A 6 15.13 16.19 -7.93
CA LEU A 6 14.66 16.15 -9.31
C LEU A 6 13.61 15.06 -9.56
N HIS A 7 13.62 13.98 -8.79
CA HIS A 7 12.53 12.99 -8.79
C HIS A 7 11.24 13.53 -8.14
N LEU A 8 11.37 14.40 -7.15
CA LEU A 8 10.24 15.16 -6.60
C LEU A 8 9.62 16.10 -7.65
N LEU A 9 10.48 16.65 -8.50
CA LEU A 9 10.15 17.69 -9.47
C LEU A 9 9.51 17.19 -10.75
N LEU A 10 9.25 15.85 -10.87
CA LEU A 10 8.47 15.36 -12.00
C LEU A 10 9.24 15.33 -13.32
N LEU A 11 10.57 15.38 -13.29
CA LEU A 11 11.34 15.25 -14.49
C LEU A 11 11.42 13.79 -14.97
N PRO A 12 11.23 13.51 -16.26
CA PRO A 12 11.39 12.19 -16.81
C PRO A 12 12.76 11.59 -16.46
N ARG A 13 12.85 10.29 -16.21
CA ARG A 13 14.11 9.57 -15.88
C ARG A 13 15.26 9.80 -16.87
N ASN A 14 14.97 10.33 -18.04
CA ASN A 14 15.91 10.49 -19.15
C ASN A 14 16.46 11.94 -19.31
N ILE A 15 16.22 12.83 -18.36
CA ILE A 15 16.81 14.16 -18.41
C ILE A 15 18.25 14.05 -17.89
N ASP A 16 19.19 14.45 -18.73
CA ASP A 16 20.59 14.57 -18.34
C ASP A 16 20.74 15.62 -17.25
N LEU A 17 21.01 15.15 -16.04
CA LEU A 17 21.13 15.98 -14.82
C LEU A 17 22.27 17.02 -14.91
N ASN A 18 23.21 16.84 -15.84
CA ASN A 18 24.29 17.78 -16.08
C ASN A 18 23.82 19.02 -16.86
N VAL A 19 22.70 18.92 -17.58
CA VAL A 19 22.11 20.02 -18.37
C VAL A 19 21.15 20.86 -17.53
N VAL A 20 20.54 20.29 -16.49
CA VAL A 20 19.56 20.99 -15.65
C VAL A 20 20.21 21.47 -14.35
N LYS A 21 20.99 22.53 -14.44
CA LYS A 21 21.28 23.38 -13.27
C LYS A 21 20.03 24.17 -12.88
N VAL A 22 18.99 23.47 -12.47
CA VAL A 22 17.79 24.13 -11.95
C VAL A 22 18.15 24.71 -10.59
N ASN A 23 18.06 26.01 -10.48
CA ASN A 23 18.18 26.68 -9.19
C ASN A 23 16.94 26.28 -8.35
N LEU A 24 17.15 25.42 -7.35
CA LEU A 24 16.09 24.93 -6.47
C LEU A 24 15.29 26.08 -5.84
N ASN A 25 15.97 27.17 -5.46
CA ASN A 25 15.33 28.35 -4.88
C ASN A 25 14.35 28.99 -5.88
N SER A 26 14.75 29.13 -7.15
CA SER A 26 13.86 29.67 -8.18
C SER A 26 12.61 28.82 -8.40
N LEU A 27 12.69 27.49 -8.23
CA LEU A 27 11.53 26.60 -8.34
C LEU A 27 10.64 26.65 -7.11
N LEU A 28 11.22 26.76 -5.92
CA LEU A 28 10.48 26.94 -4.68
C LEU A 28 9.73 28.26 -4.67
N ASP A 29 10.33 29.30 -5.26
CA ASP A 29 9.72 30.64 -5.38
C ASP A 29 8.65 30.69 -6.48
N ALA A 30 8.78 29.86 -7.53
CA ALA A 30 7.86 29.86 -8.68
C ALA A 30 6.56 29.09 -8.46
N SER A 31 6.51 28.15 -7.50
CA SER A 31 5.34 27.28 -7.28
C SER A 31 5.09 27.01 -5.81
N PHE A 32 3.99 27.56 -5.29
CA PHE A 32 3.53 27.32 -3.93
C PHE A 32 3.28 25.83 -3.65
N VAL A 33 2.69 25.12 -4.60
CA VAL A 33 2.41 23.67 -4.51
C VAL A 33 3.71 22.86 -4.42
N PHE A 34 4.69 23.22 -5.22
CA PHE A 34 5.99 22.58 -5.19
C PHE A 34 6.67 22.75 -3.84
N LYS A 35 6.62 23.95 -3.28
CA LYS A 35 7.14 24.27 -1.95
C LYS A 35 6.48 23.40 -0.88
N GLN A 36 5.15 23.28 -0.89
CA GLN A 36 4.42 22.44 0.07
C GLN A 36 4.81 20.96 -0.01
N LEU A 37 4.93 20.40 -1.23
CA LEU A 37 5.36 19.01 -1.42
C LEU A 37 6.81 18.79 -0.96
N TYR A 38 7.69 19.74 -1.23
CA TYR A 38 9.08 19.70 -0.78
C TYR A 38 9.17 19.75 0.76
N GLU A 39 8.45 20.66 1.40
CA GLU A 39 8.39 20.80 2.85
C GLU A 39 7.85 19.51 3.51
N LEU A 40 6.84 18.89 2.92
CA LEU A 40 6.32 17.59 3.37
C LEU A 40 7.41 16.51 3.37
N GLU A 41 8.16 16.39 2.29
CA GLU A 41 9.21 15.39 2.16
C GLU A 41 10.36 15.62 3.16
N ILE A 42 10.72 16.87 3.42
CA ILE A 42 11.71 17.21 4.45
C ILE A 42 11.19 16.88 5.84
N ALA A 43 9.92 17.19 6.12
CA ALA A 43 9.31 16.93 7.43
C ALA A 43 9.14 15.43 7.74
N VAL A 44 8.96 14.59 6.73
CA VAL A 44 8.85 13.13 6.89
C VAL A 44 10.21 12.45 7.09
N LYS A 45 11.30 13.08 6.67
CA LYS A 45 12.65 12.49 6.75
C LYS A 45 13.06 12.04 8.16
N PRO A 46 12.91 12.81 9.25
CA PRO A 46 13.26 12.35 10.60
C PRO A 46 12.39 11.15 11.03
N ILE A 47 11.13 11.09 10.63
CA ILE A 47 10.23 9.96 10.93
C ILE A 47 10.77 8.67 10.29
N ILE A 48 11.18 8.75 9.03
CA ILE A 48 11.77 7.59 8.34
C ILE A 48 13.10 7.17 9.00
N SER A 49 13.94 8.14 9.38
CA SER A 49 15.19 7.81 10.10
C SER A 49 14.91 7.10 11.43
N ALA A 50 13.83 7.45 12.12
CA ALA A 50 13.39 6.73 13.33
C ALA A 50 12.91 5.30 12.99
N ILE A 51 12.10 5.11 11.95
CA ILE A 51 11.67 3.78 11.47
C ILE A 51 12.88 2.89 11.12
N GLU A 52 13.89 3.45 10.43
CA GLU A 52 15.13 2.73 10.06
C GLU A 52 15.97 2.34 11.28
N THR A 53 15.99 3.20 12.29
CA THR A 53 16.75 2.98 13.53
C THR A 53 16.07 1.97 14.44
N ASN A 54 14.77 2.10 14.64
CA ASN A 54 13.99 1.27 15.55
C ASN A 54 13.71 -0.12 14.95
N GLY A 55 13.29 -0.17 13.69
CA GLY A 55 12.92 -1.41 13.00
C GLY A 55 11.58 -1.98 13.50
N ILE A 56 11.31 -3.23 13.14
CA ILE A 56 10.11 -3.97 13.49
C ILE A 56 10.51 -5.13 14.39
N THR A 57 9.85 -5.29 15.52
CA THR A 57 10.04 -6.44 16.42
C THR A 57 9.17 -7.61 15.95
N ILE A 58 9.77 -8.79 15.83
CA ILE A 58 9.12 -10.03 15.37
C ILE A 58 9.28 -11.11 16.44
N ASP A 59 8.20 -11.83 16.76
CA ASP A 59 8.22 -13.03 17.61
C ASP A 59 9.02 -14.14 16.91
N SER A 60 9.99 -14.71 17.59
CA SER A 60 10.86 -15.76 17.08
C SER A 60 10.11 -17.06 16.71
N LYS A 61 8.90 -17.27 17.21
CA LYS A 61 8.03 -18.40 16.80
C LYS A 61 7.67 -18.39 15.32
N TRP A 62 7.77 -17.22 14.65
CA TRP A 62 7.46 -17.10 13.21
C TRP A 62 8.25 -18.10 12.37
N LEU A 63 9.54 -18.30 12.67
CA LEU A 63 10.44 -19.12 11.86
C LEU A 63 9.96 -20.56 11.77
N ASN A 64 9.68 -21.21 12.91
CA ASN A 64 9.18 -22.59 12.95
C ASN A 64 7.82 -22.72 12.24
N ASN A 65 6.94 -21.74 12.43
CA ASN A 65 5.64 -21.72 11.78
C ASN A 65 5.75 -21.46 10.26
N GLU A 66 6.71 -20.65 9.84
CA GLU A 66 6.95 -20.40 8.42
C GLU A 66 7.56 -21.62 7.71
N ILE A 67 8.46 -22.35 8.36
CA ILE A 67 9.00 -23.62 7.85
C ILE A 67 7.84 -24.64 7.66
N LYS A 68 6.98 -24.79 8.67
CA LYS A 68 5.78 -25.65 8.55
C LYS A 68 4.88 -25.22 7.37
N ARG A 69 4.65 -23.91 7.22
CA ARG A 69 3.84 -23.36 6.13
C ARG A 69 4.45 -23.64 4.76
N VAL A 70 5.77 -23.43 4.60
CA VAL A 70 6.51 -23.71 3.36
C VAL A 70 6.42 -25.20 3.03
N ASN A 71 6.67 -26.07 4.01
CA ASN A 71 6.59 -27.50 3.83
C ASN A 71 5.20 -27.95 3.33
N GLN A 72 4.13 -27.44 3.94
CA GLN A 72 2.76 -27.72 3.51
C GLN A 72 2.44 -27.16 2.12
N GLN A 73 2.74 -25.88 1.90
CA GLN A 73 2.39 -25.19 0.64
C GLN A 73 3.09 -25.78 -0.57
N PHE A 74 4.33 -26.20 -0.41
CA PHE A 74 5.15 -26.73 -1.50
C PHE A 74 5.30 -28.26 -1.46
N ASN A 75 4.71 -28.93 -0.46
CA ASN A 75 4.83 -30.36 -0.20
C ASN A 75 6.30 -30.82 -0.21
N VAL A 76 7.11 -30.20 0.62
CA VAL A 76 8.52 -30.51 0.89
C VAL A 76 8.70 -30.81 2.37
N SER A 77 9.82 -31.40 2.75
CA SER A 77 10.22 -31.60 4.13
C SER A 77 11.56 -30.92 4.34
N LEU A 78 11.54 -29.69 4.84
CA LEU A 78 12.70 -28.90 5.19
C LEU A 78 12.70 -28.69 6.70
N ASP A 79 13.85 -28.83 7.33
CA ASP A 79 14.12 -28.36 8.69
C ASP A 79 14.90 -27.04 8.66
N LEU A 80 15.34 -26.55 9.82
CA LEU A 80 16.07 -25.29 9.92
C LEU A 80 17.46 -25.38 9.26
N ASP A 81 18.14 -26.52 9.40
CA ASP A 81 19.48 -26.74 8.86
C ASP A 81 19.43 -26.89 7.34
N ASP A 82 18.44 -27.61 6.81
CA ASP A 82 18.12 -27.66 5.38
C ASP A 82 17.85 -26.27 4.81
N LEU A 83 17.13 -25.44 5.55
CA LEU A 83 16.80 -24.08 5.15
C LEU A 83 18.08 -23.24 5.02
N VAL A 84 18.96 -23.28 6.02
CA VAL A 84 20.23 -22.54 6.05
C VAL A 84 21.14 -23.02 4.90
N THR A 85 21.24 -24.32 4.68
CA THR A 85 22.04 -24.92 3.61
C THR A 85 21.50 -24.52 2.23
N THR A 86 20.19 -24.65 2.00
CA THR A 86 19.51 -24.25 0.75
C THR A 86 19.72 -22.76 0.44
N LEU A 87 19.80 -21.91 1.46
CA LEU A 87 19.99 -20.48 1.31
C LEU A 87 21.44 -20.10 0.91
N ASN A 88 22.41 -20.98 1.09
CA ASN A 88 23.82 -20.74 0.78
C ASN A 88 24.24 -21.20 -0.63
N GLU A 89 23.43 -22.01 -1.32
CA GLU A 89 23.72 -22.45 -2.69
C GLU A 89 23.42 -21.34 -3.74
N GLU A 90 24.33 -21.08 -4.67
CA GLU A 90 24.28 -19.94 -5.59
C GLU A 90 23.48 -20.12 -6.87
N LYS A 91 23.18 -21.36 -7.32
CA LYS A 91 22.53 -21.58 -8.63
C LYS A 91 21.23 -22.38 -8.54
N TYR A 92 20.16 -21.85 -9.14
CA TYR A 92 18.91 -22.59 -9.31
C TYR A 92 18.08 -22.10 -10.52
N GLN A 93 17.20 -23.00 -11.04
CA GLN A 93 16.28 -22.68 -12.14
C GLN A 93 14.90 -22.28 -11.59
N SER A 94 14.42 -21.07 -11.94
CA SER A 94 13.21 -20.46 -11.35
C SER A 94 11.89 -21.15 -11.69
N ASN A 95 11.82 -21.93 -12.78
CA ASN A 95 10.56 -22.48 -13.30
C ASN A 95 10.14 -23.83 -12.69
N THR A 96 11.01 -24.49 -11.94
CA THR A 96 10.69 -25.73 -11.25
C THR A 96 10.00 -25.48 -9.91
N ARG A 97 9.34 -26.52 -9.34
CA ARG A 97 8.76 -26.46 -8.00
C ARG A 97 9.83 -26.11 -6.95
N ALA A 98 10.96 -26.77 -6.99
CA ALA A 98 12.12 -26.50 -6.13
C ALA A 98 12.62 -25.05 -6.31
N GLY A 99 12.67 -24.54 -7.54
CA GLY A 99 13.03 -23.17 -7.84
C GLY A 99 12.07 -22.15 -7.23
N LYS A 100 10.77 -22.41 -7.22
CA LYS A 100 9.76 -21.53 -6.57
C LYS A 100 9.91 -21.51 -5.05
N VAL A 101 10.14 -22.67 -4.42
CA VAL A 101 10.45 -22.77 -2.99
C VAL A 101 11.70 -21.96 -2.66
N LYS A 102 12.77 -22.18 -3.38
CA LYS A 102 14.05 -21.49 -3.19
C LYS A 102 13.93 -19.98 -3.38
N SER A 103 13.20 -19.52 -4.42
CA SER A 103 12.90 -18.10 -4.62
C SER A 103 12.21 -17.49 -3.42
N TYR A 104 11.18 -18.16 -2.91
CA TYR A 104 10.44 -17.69 -1.74
C TYR A 104 11.36 -17.62 -0.51
N LEU A 105 12.12 -18.67 -0.24
CA LEU A 105 13.04 -18.71 0.88
C LEU A 105 14.13 -17.63 0.80
N LEU A 106 14.70 -17.41 -0.38
CA LEU A 106 15.73 -16.38 -0.58
C LEU A 106 15.19 -14.95 -0.42
N LEU A 107 14.00 -14.68 -0.96
CA LEU A 107 13.42 -13.34 -0.94
C LEU A 107 12.82 -12.97 0.41
N TRP A 108 12.15 -13.92 1.06
CA TRP A 108 11.32 -13.65 2.22
C TRP A 108 11.87 -14.22 3.52
N VAL A 109 12.49 -15.41 3.49
CA VAL A 109 12.90 -16.10 4.72
C VAL A 109 14.34 -15.79 5.08
N LYS A 110 15.26 -15.83 4.13
CA LYS A 110 16.71 -15.61 4.39
C LYS A 110 17.02 -14.30 5.11
N PRO A 111 16.47 -13.13 4.72
CA PRO A 111 16.75 -11.88 5.42
C PRO A 111 16.29 -11.94 6.88
N PHE A 112 15.17 -12.59 7.14
CA PHE A 112 14.60 -12.72 8.50
C PHE A 112 15.40 -13.72 9.35
N VAL A 113 15.80 -14.87 8.77
CA VAL A 113 16.66 -15.85 9.46
C VAL A 113 17.97 -15.20 9.91
N ARG A 114 18.59 -14.41 9.04
CA ARG A 114 19.84 -13.69 9.40
C ARG A 114 19.64 -12.68 10.52
N ALA A 115 18.47 -12.07 10.61
CA ALA A 115 18.14 -11.15 11.68
C ALA A 115 17.78 -11.86 13.00
N SER A 116 17.33 -13.12 12.94
CA SER A 116 16.86 -13.89 14.10
C SER A 116 17.96 -14.64 14.86
N VAL A 117 19.17 -14.72 14.31
CA VAL A 117 20.29 -15.41 14.95
C VAL A 117 20.67 -14.67 16.24
N ASP A 118 20.66 -15.38 17.39
CA ASP A 118 21.13 -14.94 18.71
C ASP A 118 20.27 -13.89 19.47
N GLN A 119 18.96 -13.75 19.19
CA GLN A 119 18.13 -12.70 19.83
C GLN A 119 17.00 -13.20 20.78
N GLY A 120 16.98 -14.47 21.19
CA GLY A 120 15.99 -14.98 22.18
C GLY A 120 14.56 -15.08 21.62
N ASP A 121 13.55 -14.63 22.40
CA ASP A 121 12.11 -14.80 22.08
C ASP A 121 11.61 -13.85 20.99
N SER A 122 12.34 -12.80 20.68
CA SER A 122 12.03 -11.84 19.62
C SER A 122 13.28 -11.28 18.99
N PHE A 123 13.16 -10.73 17.77
CA PHE A 123 14.27 -10.08 17.07
C PHE A 123 13.77 -8.85 16.29
N ILE A 124 14.70 -7.91 16.00
CA ILE A 124 14.38 -6.67 15.33
C ILE A 124 14.83 -6.71 13.87
N ILE A 125 13.93 -6.42 12.96
CA ILE A 125 14.19 -6.29 11.53
C ILE A 125 14.32 -4.82 11.18
N LYS A 126 15.45 -4.44 10.61
CA LYS A 126 15.72 -3.09 10.12
C LYS A 126 15.82 -3.07 8.62
N GLY A 127 15.31 -2.01 8.00
CA GLY A 127 15.39 -1.76 6.56
C GLY A 127 15.89 -0.36 6.26
N GLU A 128 16.17 -0.11 4.99
CA GLU A 128 16.46 1.22 4.47
C GLU A 128 15.30 1.64 3.56
N TRP A 129 14.89 2.91 3.65
CA TRP A 129 13.76 3.43 2.90
C TRP A 129 14.19 4.43 1.84
N HIS A 130 13.62 4.28 0.64
CA HIS A 130 13.75 5.25 -0.43
C HIS A 130 12.47 6.06 -0.58
N PHE A 131 12.59 7.36 -0.41
CA PHE A 131 11.46 8.29 -0.49
C PHE A 131 10.87 8.44 -1.89
N TYR A 132 11.68 8.24 -2.96
CA TYR A 132 11.36 8.69 -4.30
C TYR A 132 11.65 7.67 -5.40
N SER A 133 11.67 6.38 -5.07
CA SER A 133 12.05 5.36 -6.04
C SER A 133 10.91 4.99 -6.99
N SER A 134 9.67 5.33 -6.65
CA SER A 134 8.50 5.07 -7.49
C SER A 134 7.99 6.33 -8.20
N TYR A 135 7.41 6.17 -9.40
CA TYR A 135 6.76 7.27 -10.12
C TYR A 135 5.62 7.92 -9.32
N SER A 136 4.87 7.12 -8.57
CA SER A 136 3.75 7.61 -7.76
C SER A 136 4.18 8.34 -6.49
N GLY A 137 5.48 8.39 -6.17
CA GLY A 137 5.97 8.96 -4.90
C GLY A 137 5.80 8.02 -3.70
N ARG A 138 5.41 6.76 -3.91
CA ARG A 138 5.39 5.75 -2.85
C ARG A 138 6.81 5.50 -2.37
N MET A 139 6.96 5.37 -1.07
CA MET A 139 8.20 4.91 -0.46
C MET A 139 8.42 3.44 -0.76
N THR A 140 9.68 3.04 -0.92
CA THR A 140 10.06 1.64 -1.12
C THR A 140 11.17 1.26 -0.16
N ALA A 141 11.17 0.01 0.30
CA ALA A 141 12.24 -0.52 1.11
C ALA A 141 13.39 -1.03 0.23
N LYS A 142 14.63 -0.82 0.68
CA LYS A 142 15.87 -1.34 0.10
C LYS A 142 16.44 -2.42 0.99
N LYS A 143 17.22 -3.33 0.44
CA LYS A 143 17.87 -4.48 1.09
C LYS A 143 16.89 -5.53 1.61
N MET A 144 15.81 -5.14 2.27
CA MET A 144 14.74 -6.01 2.74
C MET A 144 13.40 -5.60 2.12
N PRO A 145 12.56 -6.53 1.66
CA PRO A 145 11.29 -6.21 0.99
C PRO A 145 10.18 -5.84 2.00
N LEU A 146 10.48 -4.95 2.95
CA LEU A 146 9.58 -4.61 4.06
C LEU A 146 8.25 -4.02 3.59
N THR A 147 8.21 -3.32 2.45
CA THR A 147 6.96 -2.80 1.87
C THR A 147 6.02 -3.89 1.34
N SER A 148 6.47 -5.14 1.30
CA SER A 148 5.72 -6.27 0.75
C SER A 148 5.69 -7.46 1.70
N ILE A 149 5.85 -7.25 3.01
CA ILE A 149 5.80 -8.34 4.01
C ILE A 149 4.51 -9.14 3.82
N PRO A 150 4.59 -10.46 3.60
CA PRO A 150 3.41 -11.32 3.45
C PRO A 150 2.49 -11.23 4.65
N LYS A 151 1.17 -11.26 4.43
CA LYS A 151 0.18 -11.22 5.52
C LYS A 151 0.41 -12.33 6.55
N SER A 152 0.87 -13.51 6.12
CA SER A 152 1.21 -14.63 7.00
C SER A 152 2.34 -14.32 7.98
N MET A 153 3.25 -13.39 7.64
CA MET A 153 4.34 -12.96 8.51
C MET A 153 3.95 -11.80 9.41
N ARG A 154 3.03 -10.92 8.97
CA ARG A 154 2.61 -9.72 9.71
C ARG A 154 2.01 -10.04 11.08
N LYS A 155 1.39 -11.21 11.24
CA LYS A 155 0.81 -11.68 12.50
C LYS A 155 1.84 -11.99 13.60
N TYR A 156 3.12 -12.02 13.25
CA TYR A 156 4.22 -12.19 14.20
C TYR A 156 4.92 -10.89 14.55
N ALA A 157 4.49 -9.78 13.98
CA ALA A 157 4.93 -8.47 14.45
C ALA A 157 4.34 -8.21 15.83
N ILE A 158 5.19 -7.84 16.76
CA ILE A 158 4.85 -7.55 18.15
C ILE A 158 5.39 -6.18 18.54
N SER A 159 4.88 -5.62 19.62
CA SER A 159 5.41 -4.38 20.18
C SER A 159 6.85 -4.57 20.67
N SER A 160 7.64 -3.50 20.61
CA SER A 160 9.03 -3.48 21.10
C SER A 160 9.14 -3.57 22.62
N SER A 161 8.02 -3.38 23.33
CA SER A 161 7.94 -3.37 24.80
C SER A 161 6.60 -3.89 25.27
N SER A 162 6.60 -4.63 26.40
CA SER A 162 5.36 -5.09 27.07
C SER A 162 4.45 -3.97 27.59
N HIS A 163 4.96 -2.71 27.62
CA HIS A 163 4.20 -1.52 28.02
C HIS A 163 3.56 -0.78 26.85
N LYS A 164 3.70 -1.29 25.62
CA LYS A 164 3.12 -0.72 24.42
C LYS A 164 2.23 -1.74 23.70
N GLU A 165 1.34 -1.24 22.90
CA GLU A 165 0.50 -2.01 21.98
C GLU A 165 0.89 -1.67 20.53
N LEU A 166 0.92 -2.69 19.67
CA LEU A 166 1.17 -2.50 18.26
C LEU A 166 -0.16 -2.40 17.48
N TRP A 167 -0.32 -1.31 16.74
CA TRP A 167 -1.52 -1.03 15.96
C TRP A 167 -1.18 -0.80 14.49
N SER A 168 -2.07 -1.29 13.61
CA SER A 168 -2.12 -0.96 12.19
C SER A 168 -3.14 0.16 11.99
N VAL A 169 -2.73 1.20 11.26
CA VAL A 169 -3.58 2.32 10.83
C VAL A 169 -3.55 2.38 9.31
N ASP A 170 -4.66 2.02 8.66
CA ASP A 170 -4.80 1.88 7.21
C ASP A 170 -5.70 2.99 6.64
N LEU A 171 -5.35 3.53 5.47
CA LEU A 171 -6.21 4.43 4.71
C LEU A 171 -7.34 3.64 4.05
N ASN A 172 -8.52 3.70 4.62
CA ASN A 172 -9.66 2.90 4.17
C ASN A 172 -10.12 3.26 2.76
N GLN A 173 -9.95 2.32 1.82
CA GLN A 173 -10.39 2.44 0.42
C GLN A 173 -9.83 3.69 -0.29
N ALA A 174 -8.60 4.09 0.04
CA ALA A 174 -8.03 5.37 -0.34
C ALA A 174 -8.08 5.66 -1.85
N GLU A 175 -7.65 4.71 -2.70
CA GLU A 175 -7.66 4.91 -4.17
C GLU A 175 -9.07 5.18 -4.69
N LEU A 176 -10.10 4.49 -4.15
CA LEU A 176 -11.50 4.70 -4.56
C LEU A 176 -12.07 6.02 -4.03
N ARG A 177 -11.64 6.50 -2.86
CA ARG A 177 -12.03 7.83 -2.36
C ARG A 177 -11.47 8.95 -3.22
N PHE A 178 -10.20 8.85 -3.61
CA PHE A 178 -9.62 9.79 -4.57
C PHE A 178 -10.31 9.71 -5.92
N LEU A 179 -10.68 8.51 -6.41
CA LEU A 179 -11.45 8.35 -7.64
C LEU A 179 -12.82 9.01 -7.54
N ALA A 180 -13.55 8.77 -6.44
CA ALA A 180 -14.85 9.39 -6.19
C ALA A 180 -14.78 10.91 -6.24
N TYR A 181 -13.76 11.47 -5.60
CA TYR A 181 -13.50 12.91 -5.58
C TYR A 181 -13.16 13.47 -6.98
N TYR A 182 -12.18 12.88 -7.66
CA TYR A 182 -11.75 13.35 -8.98
C TYR A 182 -12.84 13.28 -10.04
N ALA A 183 -13.62 12.21 -10.00
CA ALA A 183 -14.73 12.00 -10.94
C ALA A 183 -15.99 12.76 -10.54
N ASN A 184 -16.06 13.30 -9.33
CA ASN A 184 -17.29 13.77 -8.71
C ASN A 184 -18.44 12.74 -8.87
N ASP A 185 -18.11 11.45 -8.66
CA ASP A 185 -19.03 10.35 -8.88
C ASP A 185 -20.05 10.26 -7.75
N PRO A 186 -21.34 10.52 -7.99
CA PRO A 186 -22.35 10.64 -6.93
C PRO A 186 -22.58 9.31 -6.21
N PHE A 187 -22.43 8.18 -6.89
CA PHE A 187 -22.62 6.86 -6.27
C PHE A 187 -21.49 6.54 -5.31
N LEU A 188 -20.23 6.71 -5.72
CA LEU A 188 -19.07 6.50 -4.85
C LEU A 188 -19.04 7.50 -3.67
N LEU A 189 -19.30 8.78 -3.93
CA LEU A 189 -19.39 9.81 -2.89
C LEU A 189 -20.50 9.48 -1.89
N GLY A 190 -21.67 9.05 -2.36
CA GLY A 190 -22.79 8.63 -1.51
C GLY A 190 -22.39 7.48 -0.58
N HIS A 191 -21.69 6.45 -1.08
CA HIS A 191 -21.20 5.32 -0.29
C HIS A 191 -20.22 5.78 0.79
N PHE A 192 -19.24 6.61 0.45
CA PHE A 192 -18.24 7.07 1.41
C PHE A 192 -18.83 8.02 2.45
N ASN A 193 -19.74 8.91 2.07
CA ASN A 193 -20.39 9.86 2.99
C ASN A 193 -21.36 9.15 3.95
N THR A 194 -21.94 8.02 3.57
CA THR A 194 -22.74 7.17 4.45
C THR A 194 -21.91 6.19 5.28
N GLY A 195 -20.62 6.02 4.94
CA GLY A 195 -19.71 5.05 5.57
C GLY A 195 -19.90 3.61 5.11
N GLN A 196 -20.55 3.42 3.95
CA GLN A 196 -20.75 2.09 3.34
C GLN A 196 -19.47 1.60 2.66
N ASP A 197 -19.30 0.28 2.63
CA ASP A 197 -18.13 -0.36 2.01
C ASP A 197 -18.43 -0.78 0.57
N ILE A 198 -17.74 -0.18 -0.38
CA ILE A 198 -17.94 -0.45 -1.81
C ILE A 198 -17.53 -1.86 -2.21
N TYR A 199 -16.54 -2.46 -1.54
CA TYR A 199 -16.13 -3.84 -1.83
C TYR A 199 -17.20 -4.84 -1.41
N SER A 200 -17.89 -4.60 -0.31
CA SER A 200 -19.04 -5.39 0.12
C SER A 200 -20.22 -5.24 -0.85
N TYR A 201 -20.48 -4.03 -1.36
CA TYR A 201 -21.47 -3.79 -2.39
C TYR A 201 -21.18 -4.63 -3.64
N VAL A 202 -19.97 -4.55 -4.18
CA VAL A 202 -19.55 -5.35 -5.35
C VAL A 202 -19.61 -6.85 -5.05
N GLY A 203 -19.23 -7.26 -3.83
CA GLY A 203 -19.35 -8.63 -3.37
C GLY A 203 -20.77 -9.15 -3.44
N ASN A 204 -21.74 -8.37 -2.98
CA ASN A 204 -23.16 -8.72 -3.03
C ASN A 204 -23.67 -8.85 -4.47
N LEU A 205 -23.23 -7.95 -5.37
CA LEU A 205 -23.56 -8.08 -6.81
C LEU A 205 -23.04 -9.39 -7.41
N ILE A 206 -21.81 -9.78 -7.09
CA ILE A 206 -21.23 -11.05 -7.56
C ILE A 206 -21.93 -12.24 -6.92
N ASN A 207 -22.26 -12.16 -5.62
CA ASN A 207 -22.89 -13.25 -4.86
C ASN A 207 -24.34 -13.53 -5.30
N SER A 208 -25.02 -12.56 -5.94
CA SER A 208 -26.36 -12.78 -6.52
C SER A 208 -26.39 -13.91 -7.57
N TYR A 209 -25.22 -14.31 -8.07
CA TYR A 209 -25.04 -15.47 -8.96
C TYR A 209 -24.71 -16.78 -8.22
N ASN A 210 -25.16 -16.93 -6.97
CA ASN A 210 -25.16 -18.19 -6.17
C ASN A 210 -23.77 -18.77 -5.86
N LEU A 211 -22.80 -17.92 -5.49
CA LEU A 211 -21.46 -18.39 -5.15
C LEU A 211 -21.35 -19.05 -3.77
N ASN A 212 -22.38 -18.98 -2.92
CA ASN A 212 -22.39 -19.50 -1.53
C ASN A 212 -21.13 -19.13 -0.72
N ALA A 213 -20.64 -17.91 -0.94
CA ALA A 213 -19.41 -17.42 -0.35
C ALA A 213 -19.67 -16.65 0.95
N SER A 214 -18.75 -16.75 1.93
CA SER A 214 -18.85 -15.87 3.09
C SER A 214 -18.66 -14.40 2.66
N PRO A 215 -19.41 -13.45 3.25
CA PRO A 215 -19.30 -12.02 2.91
C PRO A 215 -17.89 -11.48 3.01
N GLU A 216 -17.13 -11.90 4.03
CA GLU A 216 -15.75 -11.44 4.24
C GLU A 216 -14.79 -11.94 3.15
N CYS A 217 -14.85 -13.23 2.79
CA CYS A 217 -14.02 -13.80 1.73
C CYS A 217 -14.30 -13.11 0.40
N LEU A 218 -15.58 -12.87 0.11
CA LEU A 218 -16.00 -12.22 -1.12
C LEU A 218 -15.58 -10.75 -1.16
N ARG A 219 -15.75 -10.01 -0.05
CA ARG A 219 -15.24 -8.64 0.10
C ARG A 219 -13.74 -8.54 -0.19
N ASN A 220 -12.95 -9.46 0.37
CA ASN A 220 -11.49 -9.51 0.16
C ASN A 220 -11.10 -9.85 -1.29
N ALA A 221 -11.90 -10.67 -1.99
CA ALA A 221 -11.71 -10.91 -3.42
C ALA A 221 -12.06 -9.67 -4.24
N CYS A 222 -13.16 -8.98 -3.90
CA CYS A 222 -13.65 -7.80 -4.59
C CYS A 222 -12.72 -6.59 -4.45
N LYS A 223 -11.95 -6.46 -3.37
CA LYS A 223 -10.93 -5.42 -3.26
C LYS A 223 -9.92 -5.48 -4.42
N THR A 224 -9.39 -6.67 -4.70
CA THR A 224 -8.43 -6.86 -5.81
C THR A 224 -9.11 -6.77 -7.17
N PHE A 225 -10.29 -7.37 -7.31
CA PHE A 225 -11.08 -7.40 -8.52
C PHE A 225 -11.45 -5.99 -9.01
N LEU A 226 -12.07 -5.18 -8.14
CA LEU A 226 -12.57 -3.85 -8.51
C LEU A 226 -11.44 -2.93 -8.99
N LEU A 227 -10.33 -2.86 -8.26
CA LEU A 227 -9.18 -2.05 -8.65
C LEU A 227 -8.55 -2.54 -9.97
N ALA A 228 -8.43 -3.87 -10.15
CA ALA A 228 -7.91 -4.42 -11.40
C ALA A 228 -8.80 -4.04 -12.60
N TRP A 229 -10.12 -4.15 -12.44
CA TRP A 229 -11.08 -3.74 -13.48
C TRP A 229 -10.99 -2.26 -13.82
N LEU A 230 -11.00 -1.39 -12.82
CA LEU A 230 -10.89 0.07 -12.99
C LEU A 230 -9.60 0.46 -13.73
N TYR A 231 -8.53 -0.30 -13.53
CA TYR A 231 -7.24 -0.07 -14.20
C TYR A 231 -7.11 -0.78 -15.56
N GLY A 232 -8.19 -1.37 -16.07
CA GLY A 232 -8.28 -1.91 -17.42
C GLY A 232 -7.91 -3.39 -17.56
N ALA A 233 -8.03 -4.20 -16.50
CA ALA A 233 -7.86 -5.64 -16.61
C ALA A 233 -8.96 -6.25 -17.49
N SER A 234 -8.59 -7.21 -18.35
CA SER A 234 -9.53 -7.93 -19.18
C SER A 234 -10.49 -8.84 -18.38
N THR A 235 -11.66 -9.12 -18.91
CA THR A 235 -12.65 -10.05 -18.29
C THR A 235 -11.99 -11.39 -17.93
N ASN A 236 -11.13 -11.94 -18.80
CA ASN A 236 -10.44 -13.19 -18.54
C ASN A 236 -9.49 -13.09 -17.35
N THR A 237 -8.76 -11.98 -17.22
CA THR A 237 -7.88 -11.71 -16.06
C THR A 237 -8.69 -11.63 -14.77
N LEU A 238 -9.85 -11.00 -14.80
CA LEU A 238 -10.74 -10.86 -13.65
C LEU A 238 -11.33 -12.20 -13.20
N ILE A 239 -11.78 -13.03 -14.14
CA ILE A 239 -12.26 -14.40 -13.87
C ILE A 239 -11.14 -15.23 -13.22
N GLU A 240 -9.92 -15.16 -13.75
CA GLU A 240 -8.77 -15.87 -13.22
C GLU A 240 -8.43 -15.42 -11.77
N GLN A 241 -8.53 -14.12 -11.48
CA GLN A 241 -8.34 -13.60 -10.13
C GLN A 241 -9.39 -14.11 -9.14
N LEU A 242 -10.67 -14.11 -9.54
CA LEU A 242 -11.76 -14.65 -8.71
C LEU A 242 -11.57 -16.16 -8.51
N ARG A 243 -11.23 -16.91 -9.56
CA ARG A 243 -10.98 -18.36 -9.49
C ARG A 243 -9.84 -18.70 -8.53
N LYS A 244 -8.74 -17.96 -8.52
CA LYS A 244 -7.63 -18.12 -7.58
C LYS A 244 -8.04 -17.88 -6.11
N LYS A 245 -9.14 -17.17 -5.90
CA LYS A 245 -9.75 -16.94 -4.59
C LYS A 245 -10.85 -17.94 -4.25
N GLY A 246 -11.08 -18.96 -5.11
CA GLY A 246 -12.10 -19.99 -4.92
C GLY A 246 -13.49 -19.63 -5.48
N PHE A 247 -13.61 -18.53 -6.24
CA PHE A 247 -14.90 -18.10 -6.80
C PHE A 247 -14.99 -18.43 -8.28
N HIS A 248 -16.01 -19.23 -8.65
CA HIS A 248 -16.25 -19.64 -10.02
C HIS A 248 -17.40 -18.81 -10.61
N VAL A 249 -17.06 -17.75 -11.35
CA VAL A 249 -17.99 -16.88 -12.03
C VAL A 249 -17.90 -17.11 -13.54
N THR A 250 -19.05 -17.23 -14.23
CA THR A 250 -19.05 -17.36 -15.69
C THR A 250 -18.71 -16.02 -16.36
N SER A 251 -18.25 -16.09 -17.61
CA SER A 251 -17.97 -14.85 -18.38
C SER A 251 -19.24 -14.04 -18.63
N VAL A 252 -20.41 -14.69 -18.73
CA VAL A 252 -21.70 -14.02 -18.94
C VAL A 252 -22.10 -13.26 -17.68
N ASP A 253 -22.09 -13.94 -16.52
CA ASP A 253 -22.45 -13.33 -15.24
C ASP A 253 -21.54 -12.17 -14.90
N LEU A 254 -20.23 -12.36 -15.11
CA LEU A 254 -19.26 -11.28 -14.84
C LEU A 254 -19.51 -10.07 -15.75
N LYS A 255 -19.82 -10.25 -17.03
CA LYS A 255 -20.16 -9.14 -17.92
C LYS A 255 -21.41 -8.40 -17.46
N HIS A 256 -22.43 -9.10 -16.93
CA HIS A 256 -23.61 -8.46 -16.36
C HIS A 256 -23.25 -7.62 -15.13
N VAL A 257 -22.43 -8.16 -14.20
CA VAL A 257 -21.96 -7.41 -13.04
C VAL A 257 -21.17 -6.16 -13.47
N LEU A 258 -20.24 -6.29 -14.42
CA LEU A 258 -19.46 -5.17 -14.91
C LEU A 258 -20.34 -4.10 -15.56
N LYS A 259 -21.34 -4.49 -16.35
CA LYS A 259 -22.29 -3.54 -16.94
C LYS A 259 -23.11 -2.79 -15.90
N GLN A 260 -23.55 -3.47 -14.84
CA GLN A 260 -24.24 -2.81 -13.72
C GLN A 260 -23.30 -1.82 -13.00
N LEU A 261 -22.06 -2.21 -12.75
CA LEU A 261 -21.05 -1.31 -12.14
C LEU A 261 -20.76 -0.11 -13.04
N GLU A 262 -20.60 -0.29 -14.35
CA GLU A 262 -20.39 0.80 -15.31
C GLU A 262 -21.53 1.84 -15.26
N LEU A 263 -22.76 1.40 -15.11
CA LEU A 263 -23.90 2.29 -14.98
C LEU A 263 -23.91 3.06 -13.65
N GLN A 264 -23.54 2.37 -12.56
CA GLN A 264 -23.53 2.97 -11.21
C GLN A 264 -22.41 4.00 -11.03
N ILE A 265 -21.19 3.68 -11.51
CA ILE A 265 -19.99 4.53 -11.35
C ILE A 265 -19.56 5.15 -12.69
N SER A 266 -20.52 5.62 -13.47
CA SER A 266 -20.27 6.11 -14.84
C SER A 266 -19.30 7.28 -14.90
N GLU A 267 -19.35 8.20 -13.94
CA GLU A 267 -18.43 9.34 -13.86
C GLU A 267 -17.02 8.91 -13.54
N ALA A 268 -16.85 7.92 -12.65
CA ALA A 268 -15.54 7.33 -12.36
C ALA A 268 -14.92 6.67 -13.59
N ILE A 269 -15.71 5.90 -14.35
CA ILE A 269 -15.25 5.28 -15.61
C ILE A 269 -14.89 6.35 -16.65
N ARG A 270 -15.69 7.39 -16.78
CA ARG A 270 -15.44 8.52 -17.68
C ARG A 270 -14.12 9.21 -17.31
N TYR A 271 -13.90 9.51 -16.02
CA TYR A 271 -12.65 10.11 -15.54
C TYR A 271 -11.42 9.25 -15.88
N LEU A 272 -11.46 7.95 -15.58
CA LEU A 272 -10.35 7.03 -15.88
C LEU A 272 -10.08 6.91 -17.39
N THR A 273 -11.11 6.98 -18.22
CA THR A 273 -10.98 6.99 -19.69
C THR A 273 -10.31 8.28 -20.17
N LEU A 274 -10.68 9.42 -19.60
CA LEU A 274 -10.00 10.69 -19.89
C LEU A 274 -8.53 10.64 -19.50
N CYS A 275 -8.20 10.10 -18.31
CA CYS A 275 -6.81 9.93 -17.87
C CYS A 275 -5.98 9.08 -18.86
N SER A 276 -6.57 8.06 -19.48
CA SER A 276 -5.88 7.22 -20.47
C SER A 276 -5.37 8.01 -21.66
N ASN A 277 -6.06 9.09 -22.03
CA ASN A 277 -5.78 9.92 -23.21
C ASN A 277 -4.96 11.16 -22.89
N GLN A 278 -4.71 11.47 -21.62
CA GLN A 278 -3.95 12.63 -21.21
C GLN A 278 -2.43 12.40 -21.31
N ASN A 279 -1.70 13.47 -21.62
CA ASN A 279 -0.24 13.47 -21.62
C ASN A 279 0.36 13.91 -20.30
N GLU A 280 -0.45 14.49 -19.43
CA GLU A 280 -0.09 14.85 -18.06
C GLU A 280 -1.29 14.72 -17.13
N VAL A 281 -1.06 14.59 -15.85
CA VAL A 281 -2.09 14.58 -14.81
C VAL A 281 -1.61 15.35 -13.60
N GLN A 282 -2.53 16.08 -12.96
CA GLN A 282 -2.33 16.70 -11.68
C GLN A 282 -2.97 15.84 -10.59
N THR A 283 -2.23 15.62 -9.47
CA THR A 283 -2.72 14.89 -8.32
C THR A 283 -3.53 15.79 -7.39
N PHE A 284 -4.26 15.20 -6.45
CA PHE A 284 -5.04 15.90 -5.41
C PHE A 284 -4.21 16.95 -4.65
N PHE A 285 -2.95 16.67 -4.40
CA PHE A 285 -2.02 17.55 -3.71
C PHE A 285 -1.20 18.44 -4.67
N GLY A 286 -1.64 18.56 -5.91
CA GLY A 286 -1.06 19.49 -6.89
C GLY A 286 0.21 18.99 -7.62
N ARG A 287 0.65 17.75 -7.38
CA ARG A 287 1.77 17.17 -8.16
C ARG A 287 1.34 16.98 -9.60
N VAL A 288 2.11 17.52 -10.55
CA VAL A 288 1.90 17.33 -12.00
C VAL A 288 2.87 16.26 -12.51
N MET A 289 2.42 15.37 -13.39
CA MET A 289 3.23 14.28 -13.93
C MET A 289 3.02 14.11 -15.43
N PRO A 290 4.09 14.10 -16.25
CA PRO A 290 3.99 13.78 -17.66
C PRO A 290 3.75 12.28 -17.84
N LEU A 291 2.71 11.93 -18.61
CA LEU A 291 2.27 10.56 -18.84
C LEU A 291 2.39 10.09 -20.29
N ALA A 292 2.88 10.93 -21.20
CA ALA A 292 2.86 10.69 -22.64
C ALA A 292 3.41 9.32 -23.08
N LYS A 293 4.44 8.81 -22.39
CA LYS A 293 5.10 7.52 -22.70
C LYS A 293 4.65 6.38 -21.78
N MET A 294 3.64 6.58 -20.93
CA MET A 294 3.20 5.58 -19.97
C MET A 294 2.15 4.65 -20.57
N LYS A 295 2.08 3.41 -20.05
CA LYS A 295 1.02 2.46 -20.38
C LYS A 295 -0.33 3.01 -19.92
N GLU A 296 -1.40 2.66 -20.62
CA GLU A 296 -2.77 3.09 -20.31
C GLU A 296 -3.17 2.78 -18.85
N SER A 297 -2.89 1.58 -18.38
CA SER A 297 -3.15 1.21 -16.98
C SER A 297 -2.41 2.10 -15.98
N THR A 298 -1.19 2.52 -16.30
CA THR A 298 -0.41 3.46 -15.46
C THR A 298 -1.03 4.86 -15.49
N LYS A 299 -1.48 5.32 -16.65
CA LYS A 299 -2.16 6.62 -16.78
C LYS A 299 -3.44 6.66 -15.94
N ARG A 300 -4.25 5.59 -15.96
CA ARG A 300 -5.48 5.48 -15.17
C ARG A 300 -5.24 5.53 -13.67
N ASN A 301 -4.21 4.87 -13.16
CA ASN A 301 -4.00 4.73 -11.72
C ASN A 301 -3.06 5.77 -11.11
N PHE A 302 -2.29 6.50 -11.92
CA PHE A 302 -1.22 7.36 -11.43
C PHE A 302 -1.72 8.42 -10.45
N ALA A 303 -2.75 9.20 -10.83
CA ALA A 303 -3.28 10.27 -9.97
C ALA A 303 -3.73 9.73 -8.61
N LEU A 304 -4.42 8.58 -8.62
CA LEU A 304 -4.94 7.93 -7.43
C LEU A 304 -3.80 7.46 -6.52
N GLN A 305 -2.88 6.66 -7.06
CA GLN A 305 -1.76 6.12 -6.29
C GLN A 305 -0.81 7.20 -5.76
N SER A 306 -0.58 8.26 -6.53
CA SER A 306 0.27 9.36 -6.10
C SER A 306 -0.40 10.20 -5.02
N SER A 307 -1.72 10.38 -5.08
CA SER A 307 -2.48 11.04 -4.01
C SER A 307 -2.46 10.23 -2.72
N VAL A 308 -2.64 8.91 -2.78
CA VAL A 308 -2.50 8.02 -1.62
C VAL A 308 -1.09 8.08 -1.04
N ALA A 309 -0.05 8.10 -1.89
CA ALA A 309 1.35 8.20 -1.43
C ALA A 309 1.65 9.51 -0.69
N THR A 310 1.00 10.61 -1.08
CA THR A 310 1.11 11.88 -0.35
C THR A 310 0.27 11.85 0.93
N ALA A 311 -0.95 11.30 0.88
CA ALA A 311 -1.83 11.19 2.04
C ALA A 311 -1.20 10.38 3.18
N ILE A 312 -0.53 9.26 2.88
CA ILE A 312 0.15 8.46 3.91
C ILE A 312 1.30 9.25 4.58
N LYS A 313 2.03 10.08 3.84
CA LYS A 313 3.07 10.94 4.40
C LYS A 313 2.48 12.03 5.32
N LEU A 314 1.33 12.59 4.96
CA LEU A 314 0.59 13.50 5.82
C LEU A 314 0.11 12.80 7.10
N LEU A 315 -0.40 11.57 6.98
CA LEU A 315 -0.78 10.75 8.13
C LEU A 315 0.41 10.48 9.07
N MET A 316 1.59 10.15 8.51
CA MET A 316 2.82 9.99 9.28
C MET A 316 3.16 11.26 10.09
N LEU A 317 3.05 12.44 9.46
CA LEU A 317 3.29 13.71 10.16
C LEU A 317 2.28 13.96 11.28
N GLU A 318 1.00 13.66 11.06
CA GLU A 318 -0.01 13.87 12.10
C GLU A 318 0.14 12.87 13.25
N ALA A 319 0.54 11.62 12.98
CA ALA A 319 0.90 10.63 13.99
C ALA A 319 2.14 11.07 14.80
N TYR A 320 3.18 11.54 14.11
CA TYR A 320 4.40 12.06 14.76
C TYR A 320 4.15 13.25 15.67
N LYS A 321 3.26 14.19 15.27
CA LYS A 321 2.86 15.33 16.10
C LYS A 321 2.02 14.96 17.33
N LEU A 322 1.55 13.73 17.42
CA LEU A 322 0.87 13.15 18.56
C LEU A 322 1.80 12.28 19.42
N ASP A 323 3.11 12.34 19.15
CA ASP A 323 4.13 11.52 19.81
C ASP A 323 3.85 10.02 19.72
N LEU A 324 3.25 9.57 18.60
CA LEU A 324 3.03 8.16 18.32
C LEU A 324 4.28 7.57 17.65
N ASP A 325 4.74 6.42 18.16
CA ASP A 325 5.94 5.75 17.65
C ASP A 325 5.63 4.97 16.37
N ILE A 326 5.93 5.54 15.21
CA ILE A 326 5.78 4.87 13.92
C ILE A 326 6.94 3.89 13.74
N VAL A 327 6.65 2.60 13.71
CA VAL A 327 7.66 1.54 13.56
C VAL A 327 7.76 1.00 12.15
N HIS A 328 6.70 1.16 11.35
CA HIS A 328 6.70 0.66 9.97
C HIS A 328 5.70 1.38 9.07
N VAL A 329 5.95 1.30 7.75
CA VAL A 329 5.03 1.80 6.72
C VAL A 329 4.93 0.81 5.56
N ILE A 330 3.71 0.42 5.18
CA ILE A 330 3.44 -0.50 4.06
C ILE A 330 2.36 0.10 3.17
N HIS A 331 2.73 0.57 1.96
CA HIS A 331 1.80 1.17 1.00
C HIS A 331 0.98 2.33 1.59
N ASP A 332 -0.23 2.05 2.04
CA ASP A 332 -1.24 2.93 2.62
C ASP A 332 -1.53 2.65 4.10
N GLU A 333 -0.65 1.89 4.76
CA GLU A 333 -0.77 1.41 6.13
C GLU A 333 0.44 1.84 6.97
N LEU A 334 0.20 2.35 8.19
CA LEU A 334 1.22 2.61 9.22
C LEU A 334 1.11 1.58 10.34
N TRP A 335 2.24 1.14 10.87
CA TRP A 335 2.30 0.42 12.13
C TRP A 335 2.82 1.35 13.21
N ILE A 336 2.08 1.44 14.29
CA ILE A 336 2.30 2.42 15.34
C ILE A 336 2.31 1.70 16.69
N GLU A 337 3.31 1.98 17.51
CA GLU A 337 3.33 1.57 18.92
C GLU A 337 2.76 2.69 19.79
N VAL A 338 1.86 2.32 20.67
CA VAL A 338 1.13 3.26 21.54
C VAL A 338 1.14 2.77 22.98
N ASN A 339 1.33 3.68 23.93
CA ASN A 339 1.10 3.38 25.34
C ASN A 339 -0.42 3.22 25.59
N PRO A 340 -0.89 2.11 26.19
CA PRO A 340 -2.32 1.88 26.46
C PRO A 340 -2.99 3.00 27.28
N SER A 341 -2.23 3.76 28.06
CA SER A 341 -2.76 4.91 28.81
C SER A 341 -3.20 6.07 27.91
N TYR A 342 -2.78 6.11 26.64
CA TYR A 342 -3.17 7.15 25.69
C TYR A 342 -4.49 6.77 24.98
N SER A 343 -5.57 6.68 25.72
CA SER A 343 -6.85 6.08 25.30
C SER A 343 -7.57 6.78 24.14
N ASN A 344 -7.32 8.07 23.88
CA ASN A 344 -8.03 8.88 22.87
C ASN A 344 -7.18 9.14 21.60
N TRP A 345 -6.02 8.50 21.45
CA TRP A 345 -5.11 8.77 20.32
C TRP A 345 -5.74 8.52 18.96
N GLN A 346 -6.57 7.49 18.81
CA GLN A 346 -7.25 7.15 17.53
C GLN A 346 -8.17 8.30 17.08
N MET A 347 -8.99 8.81 18.01
CA MET A 347 -9.88 9.94 17.73
C MET A 347 -9.07 11.19 17.37
N LEU A 348 -8.01 11.48 18.11
CA LEU A 348 -7.15 12.63 17.83
C LEU A 348 -6.46 12.53 16.48
N LEU A 349 -5.92 11.35 16.14
CA LEU A 349 -5.27 11.12 14.85
C LEU A 349 -6.27 11.26 13.69
N GLN A 350 -7.47 10.68 13.82
CA GLN A 350 -8.56 10.82 12.84
C GLN A 350 -8.89 12.30 12.60
N GLN A 351 -9.17 13.06 13.66
CA GLN A 351 -9.54 14.47 13.56
C GLN A 351 -8.43 15.34 12.95
N ARG A 352 -7.18 15.11 13.36
CA ARG A 352 -6.03 15.86 12.81
C ARG A 352 -5.81 15.56 11.34
N PHE A 353 -5.91 14.28 10.95
CA PHE A 353 -5.76 13.87 9.57
C PHE A 353 -6.89 14.43 8.69
N GLU A 354 -8.14 14.35 9.12
CA GLU A 354 -9.28 14.97 8.43
C GLU A 354 -9.10 16.48 8.25
N LYS A 355 -8.70 17.19 9.31
CA LYS A 355 -8.39 18.62 9.23
C LYS A 355 -7.26 18.91 8.25
N THR A 356 -6.27 18.06 8.17
CA THR A 356 -5.13 18.21 7.26
C THR A 356 -5.56 18.02 5.80
N ILE A 357 -6.37 17.00 5.49
CA ILE A 357 -6.90 16.78 4.14
C ILE A 357 -7.83 17.94 3.73
N ASN A 358 -8.71 18.40 4.62
CA ASN A 358 -9.65 19.51 4.37
C ASN A 358 -8.94 20.84 4.04
N ARG A 359 -7.67 21.03 4.40
CA ARG A 359 -6.90 22.21 3.97
C ARG A 359 -6.61 22.24 2.48
N TYR A 360 -6.61 21.09 1.84
CA TYR A 360 -6.43 20.98 0.38
C TYR A 360 -7.79 21.07 -0.31
N HIS A 361 -8.79 20.32 0.15
CA HIS A 361 -10.14 20.25 -0.44
C HIS A 361 -11.18 19.88 0.61
N ASN A 362 -12.20 20.73 0.78
CA ASN A 362 -13.23 20.56 1.80
C ASN A 362 -14.25 19.46 1.49
N ASP A 363 -14.38 19.08 0.21
CA ASP A 363 -15.42 18.13 -0.25
C ASP A 363 -14.92 16.68 -0.35
N PHE A 364 -13.70 16.41 0.15
CA PHE A 364 -13.16 15.06 0.11
C PHE A 364 -13.94 14.14 1.08
N PRO A 365 -14.32 12.91 0.66
CA PRO A 365 -15.12 11.99 1.49
C PRO A 365 -14.28 11.40 2.62
N LEU A 366 -14.33 12.00 3.82
CA LEU A 366 -13.47 11.68 4.96
C LEU A 366 -14.07 10.68 5.95
N LYS A 367 -15.40 10.46 5.95
CA LYS A 367 -16.03 9.58 6.94
C LYS A 367 -15.38 8.19 6.96
N ASN A 368 -14.88 7.75 8.12
CA ASN A 368 -14.18 6.48 8.32
C ASN A 368 -12.96 6.32 7.39
N ILE A 369 -12.21 7.39 7.15
CA ILE A 369 -11.02 7.34 6.28
C ILE A 369 -9.87 6.54 6.89
N LEU A 370 -9.75 6.50 8.22
CA LEU A 370 -8.79 5.67 8.92
C LEU A 370 -9.46 4.42 9.47
N ASN A 371 -8.77 3.30 9.33
CA ASN A 371 -9.13 2.02 9.93
C ASN A 371 -8.04 1.63 10.93
N PHE A 372 -8.41 1.37 12.17
CA PHE A 372 -7.51 1.03 13.27
C PHE A 372 -7.69 -0.44 13.63
N LYS A 373 -6.60 -1.17 13.68
CA LYS A 373 -6.60 -2.58 14.07
C LYS A 373 -5.43 -2.86 15.01
N GLN A 374 -5.71 -3.40 16.19
CA GLN A 374 -4.66 -3.93 17.06
C GLN A 374 -4.06 -5.19 16.42
N MET A 375 -2.74 -5.28 16.38
CA MET A 375 -2.04 -6.35 15.63
C MET A 375 -1.73 -7.56 16.51
N GLU A 376 -1.56 -7.35 17.79
CA GLU A 376 -1.36 -8.41 18.79
C GLU A 376 -2.72 -8.82 19.35
N GLU A 377 -3.13 -10.07 19.11
CA GLU A 377 -4.13 -10.73 19.94
C GLU A 377 -3.38 -11.37 21.12
N LYS A 378 -3.58 -10.83 22.33
CA LYS A 378 -3.04 -11.41 23.58
C LYS A 378 -3.74 -12.72 23.91
#